data_9c624a1e76491c3c900249c5071ae6bd
#
_entry.id   9c624a1e76491c3c900249c5071ae6bd
#
_cell.length_a   1.000
_cell.length_b   1.000
_cell.length_c   1.000
_cell.angle_alpha   90.00
_cell.angle_beta   90.00
_cell.angle_gamma   90.00
#
_symmetry.space_group_name_H-M   'P 1'
#
loop_
_entity.id
_entity.type
_entity.pdbx_description
1 polymer ?
#
loop_
_entity_poly.entity_id
_entity_poly.type
_entity_poly.pdbx_seq_one_letter_code
_entity_poly.pdbx_strand_id
1 'polypeptide(L)'
;MKNLISKQRSLLLTALLTLLTFGTVSAANSTLATNDMVGVSFWLASAMMLASTVFFIMERNNVADKWKTSMTVAALVTGVAWYHYTYMRDHWANSYAASGDAQVGDSPLVLRYIDWLITVPLQVSEFYLILAAIGVASAALFWRLFGASIVMLVAGFLAEANESIDAISDGMVWPLFIVGMLAWIYIIYEIWAGEAKESVSDASEGTQFAFKAMALILTVGWAIYPLGFVLGQGDGGTDNLNILDNIADVVNKTAFGMMVWYAATMDTKAAASEE
;
A
#
# COMPACT_ATOMS: atom_id res chain seq x y z
N MET A 1 16.51 -2.20 32.38
CA MET A 1 15.60 -2.85 31.44
C MET A 1 14.14 -2.42 31.62
N LYS A 2 13.47 -2.60 32.77
CA LYS A 2 12.06 -2.18 33.00
C LYS A 2 11.78 -0.70 32.71
N ASN A 3 12.66 0.24 33.04
CA ASN A 3 12.49 1.67 32.74
C ASN A 3 12.61 2.05 31.25
N LEU A 4 13.38 1.29 30.46
CA LEU A 4 13.52 1.50 29.02
C LEU A 4 12.26 1.06 28.28
N ILE A 5 11.71 -0.09 28.68
CA ILE A 5 10.45 -0.63 28.14
C ILE A 5 9.27 0.29 28.46
N SER A 6 9.23 0.84 29.66
CA SER A 6 8.19 1.80 30.08
C SER A 6 8.27 3.11 29.27
N LYS A 7 9.49 3.64 29.03
CA LYS A 7 9.69 4.82 28.18
C LYS A 7 9.30 4.60 26.72
N GLN A 8 9.63 3.43 26.15
CA GLN A 8 9.24 3.10 24.78
C GLN A 8 7.72 2.94 24.63
N ARG A 9 7.05 2.31 25.62
CA ARG A 9 5.58 2.21 25.64
C ARG A 9 4.91 3.59 25.75
N SER A 10 5.45 4.47 26.58
CA SER A 10 4.94 5.84 26.73
C SER A 10 5.11 6.64 25.45
N LEU A 11 6.26 6.56 24.77
CA LEU A 11 6.51 7.24 23.49
C LEU A 11 5.59 6.73 22.37
N LEU A 12 5.37 5.42 22.28
CA LEU A 12 4.44 4.81 21.34
C LEU A 12 2.99 5.23 21.61
N LEU A 13 2.58 5.26 22.88
CA LEU A 13 1.23 5.71 23.25
C LEU A 13 1.03 7.19 22.95
N THR A 14 2.04 8.03 23.20
CA THR A 14 1.99 9.47 22.88
C THR A 14 1.95 9.69 21.38
N ALA A 15 2.75 8.98 20.58
CA ALA A 15 2.72 9.05 19.13
C ALA A 15 1.36 8.59 18.57
N LEU A 16 0.80 7.51 19.10
CA LEU A 16 -0.53 7.02 18.73
C LEU A 16 -1.64 8.02 19.07
N LEU A 17 -1.60 8.61 20.27
CA LEU A 17 -2.55 9.65 20.68
C LEU A 17 -2.42 10.91 19.83
N THR A 18 -1.18 11.29 19.47
CA THR A 18 -0.95 12.43 18.57
C THR A 18 -1.51 12.15 17.17
N LEU A 19 -1.28 10.95 16.60
CA LEU A 19 -1.85 10.53 15.31
C LEU A 19 -3.39 10.53 15.35
N LEU A 20 -4.00 10.06 16.44
CA LEU A 20 -5.45 10.07 16.63
C LEU A 20 -6.02 11.49 16.72
N THR A 21 -5.29 12.44 17.29
CA THR A 21 -5.75 13.85 17.41
C THR A 21 -5.67 14.60 16.08
N PHE A 22 -4.69 14.29 15.20
CA PHE A 22 -4.62 14.88 13.86
C PHE A 22 -5.75 14.40 12.93
N GLY A 23 -6.24 13.17 13.10
CA GLY A 23 -7.35 12.62 12.30
C GLY A 23 -8.73 13.20 12.64
N THR A 24 -8.88 13.87 13.77
CA THR A 24 -10.21 14.36 14.24
C THR A 24 -10.57 15.78 13.79
N VAL A 25 -9.61 16.55 13.25
CA VAL A 25 -9.83 17.97 12.94
C VAL A 25 -10.62 18.18 11.65
N SER A 26 -10.62 17.23 10.72
CA SER A 26 -11.31 17.35 9.41
C SER A 26 -12.71 16.71 9.36
N ALA A 27 -13.10 15.92 10.35
CA ALA A 27 -14.34 15.14 10.33
C ALA A 27 -15.63 15.96 10.61
N ALA A 28 -15.54 17.27 10.74
CA ALA A 28 -16.60 18.06 11.38
C ALA A 28 -17.84 18.34 10.51
N ASN A 29 -17.85 18.12 9.19
CA ASN A 29 -18.97 18.61 8.35
C ASN A 29 -19.48 17.70 7.23
N SER A 30 -18.95 16.51 6.98
CA SER A 30 -19.51 15.63 5.96
C SER A 30 -20.28 14.46 6.59
N THR A 31 -21.60 14.54 6.53
CA THR A 31 -22.46 13.40 6.87
C THR A 31 -22.41 12.39 5.74
N LEU A 32 -21.86 11.20 6.02
CA LEU A 32 -21.89 10.09 5.08
C LEU A 32 -23.35 9.70 4.79
N ALA A 33 -23.76 9.78 3.52
CA ALA A 33 -25.08 9.36 3.11
C ALA A 33 -25.15 7.82 3.04
N THR A 34 -26.31 7.25 3.44
CA THR A 34 -26.48 5.78 3.48
C THR A 34 -26.44 5.10 2.10
N ASN A 35 -26.67 5.85 1.05
CA ASN A 35 -26.61 5.42 -0.36
C ASN A 35 -25.28 5.73 -1.06
N ASP A 36 -24.37 6.45 -0.41
CA ASP A 36 -23.02 6.73 -0.92
C ASP A 36 -22.09 5.55 -0.64
N MET A 37 -22.14 4.53 -1.50
CA MET A 37 -21.31 3.33 -1.37
C MET A 37 -19.82 3.62 -1.58
N VAL A 38 -19.46 4.59 -2.40
CA VAL A 38 -18.08 5.03 -2.59
C VAL A 38 -17.55 5.70 -1.32
N GLY A 39 -18.30 6.63 -0.74
CA GLY A 39 -17.98 7.23 0.55
C GLY A 39 -17.84 6.18 1.66
N VAL A 40 -18.75 5.20 1.72
CA VAL A 40 -18.65 4.05 2.65
C VAL A 40 -17.35 3.29 2.46
N SER A 41 -16.93 3.03 1.20
CA SER A 41 -15.68 2.31 0.92
C SER A 41 -14.44 3.10 1.35
N PHE A 42 -14.42 4.44 1.21
CA PHE A 42 -13.35 5.29 1.74
C PHE A 42 -13.26 5.23 3.27
N TRP A 43 -14.42 5.25 3.96
CA TRP A 43 -14.46 5.11 5.41
C TRP A 43 -13.92 3.76 5.88
N LEU A 44 -14.33 2.69 5.21
CA LEU A 44 -13.87 1.34 5.51
C LEU A 44 -12.36 1.21 5.29
N ALA A 45 -11.85 1.70 4.15
CA ALA A 45 -10.42 1.69 3.86
C ALA A 45 -9.62 2.47 4.90
N SER A 46 -10.05 3.69 5.28
CA SER A 46 -9.42 4.48 6.34
C SER A 46 -9.34 3.71 7.66
N ALA A 47 -10.43 3.08 8.10
CA ALA A 47 -10.48 2.35 9.35
C ALA A 47 -9.58 1.10 9.33
N MET A 48 -9.59 0.35 8.23
CA MET A 48 -8.75 -0.84 8.05
C MET A 48 -7.26 -0.50 8.01
N MET A 49 -6.87 0.59 7.33
CA MET A 49 -5.49 1.04 7.28
C MET A 49 -4.99 1.47 8.66
N LEU A 50 -5.79 2.21 9.43
CA LEU A 50 -5.45 2.58 10.80
C LEU A 50 -5.28 1.35 11.70
N ALA A 51 -6.25 0.42 11.66
CA ALA A 51 -6.19 -0.81 12.46
C ALA A 51 -4.94 -1.64 12.13
N SER A 52 -4.62 -1.78 10.84
CA SER A 52 -3.41 -2.48 10.37
C SER A 52 -2.12 -1.80 10.85
N THR A 53 -2.07 -0.47 10.78
CA THR A 53 -0.93 0.31 11.27
C THR A 53 -0.67 0.05 12.76
N VAL A 54 -1.72 0.15 13.56
CA VAL A 54 -1.64 -0.11 15.01
C VAL A 54 -1.17 -1.53 15.28
N PHE A 55 -1.74 -2.51 14.56
CA PHE A 55 -1.36 -3.91 14.68
C PHE A 55 0.13 -4.12 14.39
N PHE A 56 0.64 -3.64 13.26
CA PHE A 56 2.04 -3.82 12.88
C PHE A 56 3.01 -3.10 13.83
N ILE A 57 2.65 -1.91 14.34
CA ILE A 57 3.46 -1.22 15.36
C ILE A 57 3.53 -2.05 16.64
N MET A 58 2.43 -2.64 17.09
CA MET A 58 2.40 -3.45 18.32
C MET A 58 3.17 -4.76 18.13
N GLU A 59 2.94 -5.46 17.03
CA GLU A 59 3.57 -6.75 16.72
C GLU A 59 5.07 -6.63 16.42
N ARG A 60 5.54 -5.46 16.01
CA ARG A 60 6.98 -5.18 15.83
C ARG A 60 7.83 -5.54 17.06
N ASN A 61 7.27 -5.47 18.25
CA ASN A 61 7.99 -5.80 19.47
C ASN A 61 8.00 -7.31 19.80
N ASN A 62 7.19 -8.09 19.09
CA ASN A 62 7.02 -9.53 19.29
C ASN A 62 7.84 -10.39 18.32
N VAL A 63 8.58 -9.75 17.41
CA VAL A 63 9.44 -10.43 16.43
C VAL A 63 10.91 -10.20 16.70
N ALA A 64 11.77 -11.09 16.19
CA ALA A 64 13.23 -10.98 16.30
C ALA A 64 13.74 -9.67 15.67
N ASP A 65 14.88 -9.16 16.16
CA ASP A 65 15.42 -7.84 15.77
C ASP A 65 15.63 -7.70 14.25
N LYS A 66 16.02 -8.76 13.58
CA LYS A 66 16.22 -8.79 12.11
C LYS A 66 14.95 -8.50 11.30
N TRP A 67 13.76 -8.73 11.88
CA TRP A 67 12.46 -8.49 11.25
C TRP A 67 11.84 -7.13 11.59
N LYS A 68 12.40 -6.39 12.53
CA LYS A 68 11.82 -5.12 12.99
C LYS A 68 11.74 -4.04 11.92
N THR A 69 12.66 -4.06 10.95
CA THR A 69 12.61 -3.12 9.82
C THR A 69 11.41 -3.41 8.91
N SER A 70 11.20 -4.67 8.53
CA SER A 70 10.03 -5.08 7.74
C SER A 70 8.72 -4.74 8.45
N MET A 71 8.59 -5.04 9.75
CA MET A 71 7.40 -4.64 10.51
C MET A 71 7.19 -3.13 10.57
N THR A 72 8.28 -2.35 10.59
CA THR A 72 8.18 -0.88 10.53
C THR A 72 7.71 -0.42 9.16
N VAL A 73 8.21 -1.01 8.08
CA VAL A 73 7.81 -0.68 6.71
C VAL A 73 6.34 -1.07 6.48
N ALA A 74 5.89 -2.24 6.93
CA ALA A 74 4.48 -2.62 6.88
C ALA A 74 3.57 -1.61 7.61
N ALA A 75 4.00 -1.12 8.79
CA ALA A 75 3.29 -0.08 9.53
C ALA A 75 3.30 1.27 8.78
N LEU A 76 4.42 1.64 8.14
CA LEU A 76 4.52 2.87 7.34
C LEU A 76 3.61 2.81 6.11
N VAL A 77 3.57 1.69 5.39
CA VAL A 77 2.71 1.51 4.21
C VAL A 77 1.25 1.74 4.59
N THR A 78 0.76 1.09 5.64
CA THR A 78 -0.63 1.25 6.06
C THR A 78 -0.89 2.60 6.73
N GLY A 79 0.08 3.17 7.45
CA GLY A 79 -0.04 4.46 8.13
C GLY A 79 -0.07 5.64 7.15
N VAL A 80 0.77 5.63 6.12
CA VAL A 80 0.75 6.61 5.04
C VAL A 80 -0.56 6.52 4.26
N ALA A 81 -1.01 5.29 3.95
CA ALA A 81 -2.29 5.08 3.30
C ALA A 81 -3.45 5.61 4.17
N TRP A 82 -3.49 5.28 5.47
CA TRP A 82 -4.50 5.82 6.38
C TRP A 82 -4.55 7.34 6.34
N TYR A 83 -3.37 8.02 6.39
CA TYR A 83 -3.30 9.47 6.33
C TYR A 83 -3.92 10.01 5.04
N HIS A 84 -3.53 9.49 3.86
CA HIS A 84 -4.07 9.94 2.58
C HIS A 84 -5.55 9.60 2.42
N TYR A 85 -6.00 8.44 2.88
CA TYR A 85 -7.41 8.04 2.84
C TYR A 85 -8.32 8.96 3.64
N THR A 86 -7.83 9.61 4.71
CA THR A 86 -8.63 10.62 5.41
C THR A 86 -8.92 11.84 4.53
N TYR A 87 -7.95 12.27 3.71
CA TYR A 87 -8.13 13.38 2.76
C TYR A 87 -8.89 12.98 1.50
N MET A 88 -8.66 11.77 0.97
CA MET A 88 -9.41 11.23 -0.16
C MET A 88 -10.90 11.13 0.16
N ARG A 89 -11.21 10.63 1.36
CA ARG A 89 -12.57 10.57 1.87
C ARG A 89 -13.23 11.94 1.94
N ASP A 90 -12.51 12.94 2.47
CA ASP A 90 -13.04 14.29 2.60
C ASP A 90 -13.22 14.96 1.23
N HIS A 91 -12.28 14.72 0.29
CA HIS A 91 -12.39 15.17 -1.11
C HIS A 91 -13.66 14.62 -1.77
N TRP A 92 -13.86 13.29 -1.70
CA TRP A 92 -15.08 12.64 -2.21
C TRP A 92 -16.35 13.20 -1.58
N ALA A 93 -16.41 13.26 -0.25
CA ALA A 93 -17.61 13.71 0.46
C ALA A 93 -17.99 15.15 0.13
N ASN A 94 -17.01 16.05 -0.06
CA ASN A 94 -17.25 17.44 -0.42
C ASN A 94 -17.78 17.57 -1.86
N SER A 95 -17.21 16.85 -2.82
CA SER A 95 -17.66 16.86 -4.22
C SER A 95 -19.04 16.21 -4.35
N TYR A 96 -19.29 15.09 -3.66
CA TYR A 96 -20.58 14.41 -3.62
C TYR A 96 -21.67 15.32 -3.05
N ALA A 97 -21.41 16.01 -1.93
CA ALA A 97 -22.35 16.96 -1.34
C ALA A 97 -22.60 18.17 -2.25
N ALA A 98 -21.58 18.65 -2.97
CA ALA A 98 -21.70 19.77 -3.90
C ALA A 98 -22.48 19.42 -5.17
N SER A 99 -22.57 18.15 -5.55
CA SER A 99 -23.28 17.68 -6.75
C SER A 99 -24.83 17.70 -6.61
N GLY A 100 -25.33 17.88 -5.39
CA GLY A 100 -26.79 17.92 -5.12
C GLY A 100 -27.49 16.63 -5.56
N ASP A 101 -28.54 16.78 -6.37
CA ASP A 101 -29.35 15.64 -6.83
C ASP A 101 -28.61 14.67 -7.77
N ALA A 102 -27.46 15.07 -8.33
CA ALA A 102 -26.67 14.21 -9.17
C ALA A 102 -26.00 13.06 -8.38
N GLN A 103 -25.70 13.27 -7.10
CA GLN A 103 -25.11 12.28 -6.21
C GLN A 103 -23.81 11.66 -6.75
N VAL A 104 -22.93 12.49 -7.33
CA VAL A 104 -21.65 12.10 -7.95
C VAL A 104 -20.52 12.83 -7.23
N GLY A 105 -19.44 12.10 -6.91
CA GLY A 105 -18.23 12.66 -6.34
C GLY A 105 -17.06 12.65 -7.33
N ASP A 106 -16.04 13.46 -7.05
CA ASP A 106 -14.81 13.47 -7.82
C ASP A 106 -13.81 12.44 -7.28
N SER A 107 -13.15 11.71 -8.20
CA SER A 107 -12.09 10.79 -7.83
C SER A 107 -10.86 11.54 -7.30
N PRO A 108 -10.31 11.15 -6.13
CA PRO A 108 -9.14 11.80 -5.53
C PRO A 108 -7.82 11.33 -6.18
N LEU A 109 -7.73 11.36 -7.51
CA LEU A 109 -6.63 10.79 -8.30
C LEU A 109 -5.25 11.25 -7.83
N VAL A 110 -5.05 12.55 -7.65
CA VAL A 110 -3.75 13.10 -7.25
C VAL A 110 -3.33 12.59 -5.86
N LEU A 111 -4.27 12.52 -4.91
CA LEU A 111 -3.99 12.00 -3.56
C LEU A 111 -3.66 10.51 -3.58
N ARG A 112 -4.31 9.71 -4.46
CA ARG A 112 -3.97 8.30 -4.67
C ARG A 112 -2.54 8.13 -5.15
N TYR A 113 -2.13 8.88 -6.18
CA TYR A 113 -0.78 8.77 -6.71
C TYR A 113 0.29 9.29 -5.73
N ILE A 114 0.01 10.30 -4.90
CA ILE A 114 0.90 10.71 -3.82
C ILE A 114 1.05 9.56 -2.80
N ASP A 115 -0.05 8.90 -2.41
CA ASP A 115 0.00 7.73 -1.55
C ASP A 115 0.83 6.60 -2.18
N TRP A 116 0.52 6.23 -3.41
CA TRP A 116 1.18 5.14 -4.10
C TRP A 116 2.67 5.40 -4.36
N LEU A 117 3.07 6.64 -4.67
CA LEU A 117 4.49 7.01 -4.85
C LEU A 117 5.32 6.83 -3.57
N ILE A 118 4.69 6.77 -2.41
CA ILE A 118 5.34 6.48 -1.14
C ILE A 118 5.17 5.00 -0.77
N THR A 119 3.94 4.49 -0.80
CA THR A 119 3.61 3.17 -0.27
C THR A 119 4.07 2.02 -1.17
N VAL A 120 4.00 2.16 -2.49
CA VAL A 120 4.36 1.10 -3.44
C VAL A 120 5.88 0.82 -3.44
N PRO A 121 6.78 1.83 -3.51
CA PRO A 121 8.21 1.58 -3.35
C PRO A 121 8.56 0.92 -2.01
N LEU A 122 7.87 1.27 -0.93
CA LEU A 122 8.02 0.60 0.37
C LEU A 122 7.58 -0.87 0.29
N GLN A 123 6.44 -1.17 -0.35
CA GLN A 123 5.96 -2.55 -0.50
C GLN A 123 6.91 -3.43 -1.33
N VAL A 124 7.42 -2.93 -2.47
CA VAL A 124 8.37 -3.72 -3.26
C VAL A 124 9.70 -3.90 -2.53
N SER A 125 10.08 -2.95 -1.68
CA SER A 125 11.26 -3.06 -0.82
C SER A 125 11.13 -4.17 0.22
N GLU A 126 9.93 -4.61 0.58
CA GLU A 126 9.73 -5.73 1.51
C GLU A 126 10.26 -7.05 0.95
N PHE A 127 10.24 -7.28 -0.36
CA PHE A 127 10.89 -8.45 -0.95
C PHE A 127 12.40 -8.46 -0.69
N TYR A 128 13.04 -7.30 -0.79
CA TYR A 128 14.44 -7.15 -0.38
C TYR A 128 14.64 -7.34 1.12
N LEU A 129 13.77 -6.75 1.96
CA LEU A 129 13.90 -6.79 3.42
C LEU A 129 13.73 -8.21 3.98
N ILE A 130 12.82 -9.01 3.42
CA ILE A 130 12.67 -10.43 3.76
C ILE A 130 13.98 -11.18 3.45
N LEU A 131 14.56 -10.95 2.28
CA LEU A 131 15.84 -11.55 1.89
C LEU A 131 16.99 -11.06 2.76
N ALA A 132 16.97 -9.78 3.18
CA ALA A 132 17.96 -9.23 4.10
C ALA A 132 17.86 -9.87 5.49
N ALA A 133 16.66 -10.16 5.99
CA ALA A 133 16.43 -10.81 7.28
C ALA A 133 17.00 -12.25 7.33
N ILE A 134 17.11 -12.91 6.19
CA ILE A 134 17.72 -14.25 6.04
C ILE A 134 19.18 -14.21 5.50
N GLY A 135 19.73 -13.01 5.29
CA GLY A 135 21.14 -12.80 4.95
C GLY A 135 21.52 -12.98 3.48
N VAL A 136 20.56 -12.99 2.55
CA VAL A 136 20.80 -13.24 1.10
C VAL A 136 20.40 -12.06 0.20
N ALA A 137 20.18 -10.88 0.75
CA ALA A 137 19.75 -9.71 0.01
C ALA A 137 20.88 -9.07 -0.83
N SER A 138 20.54 -8.66 -2.05
CA SER A 138 21.39 -7.88 -2.94
C SER A 138 20.91 -6.42 -2.99
N ALA A 139 21.83 -5.46 -2.79
CA ALA A 139 21.53 -4.05 -2.98
C ALA A 139 21.09 -3.72 -4.42
N ALA A 140 21.58 -4.46 -5.40
CA ALA A 140 21.17 -4.31 -6.79
C ALA A 140 19.70 -4.66 -6.99
N LEU A 141 19.22 -5.74 -6.36
CA LEU A 141 17.79 -6.12 -6.38
C LEU A 141 16.91 -5.00 -5.79
N PHE A 142 17.32 -4.43 -4.64
CA PHE A 142 16.60 -3.30 -4.05
C PHE A 142 16.41 -2.16 -5.05
N TRP A 143 17.49 -1.69 -5.68
CA TRP A 143 17.43 -0.55 -6.59
C TRP A 143 16.66 -0.84 -7.89
N ARG A 144 16.70 -2.10 -8.37
CA ARG A 144 15.89 -2.52 -9.53
C ARG A 144 14.41 -2.49 -9.23
N LEU A 145 13.98 -3.08 -8.11
CA LEU A 145 12.57 -3.08 -7.69
C LEU A 145 12.08 -1.67 -7.39
N PHE A 146 12.85 -0.90 -6.60
CA PHE A 146 12.53 0.48 -6.25
C PHE A 146 12.41 1.36 -7.51
N GLY A 147 13.42 1.34 -8.39
CA GLY A 147 13.43 2.14 -9.61
C GLY A 147 12.29 1.77 -10.56
N ALA A 148 12.02 0.48 -10.75
CA ALA A 148 10.90 0.03 -11.57
C ALA A 148 9.55 0.49 -11.00
N SER A 149 9.36 0.48 -9.68
CA SER A 149 8.12 0.97 -9.06
C SER A 149 7.91 2.47 -9.27
N ILE A 150 8.97 3.27 -9.20
CA ILE A 150 8.88 4.72 -9.50
C ILE A 150 8.50 4.94 -10.97
N VAL A 151 9.16 4.23 -11.92
CA VAL A 151 8.84 4.35 -13.35
C VAL A 151 7.38 3.95 -13.60
N MET A 152 6.93 2.85 -13.01
CA MET A 152 5.54 2.39 -13.13
C MET A 152 4.54 3.46 -12.71
N LEU A 153 4.76 4.04 -11.53
CA LEU A 153 3.83 5.01 -10.94
C LEU A 153 3.86 6.36 -11.64
N VAL A 154 5.03 6.87 -12.00
CA VAL A 154 5.13 8.14 -12.72
C VAL A 154 4.50 8.03 -14.10
N ALA A 155 4.79 6.95 -14.83
CA ALA A 155 4.19 6.71 -16.14
C ALA A 155 2.67 6.54 -16.05
N GLY A 156 2.19 5.79 -15.05
CA GLY A 156 0.75 5.61 -14.79
C GLY A 156 0.05 6.94 -14.45
N PHE A 157 0.64 7.74 -13.56
CA PHE A 157 0.11 9.06 -13.22
C PHE A 157 -0.01 9.98 -14.44
N LEU A 158 1.04 10.08 -15.23
CA LEU A 158 1.04 10.93 -16.44
C LEU A 158 0.02 10.44 -17.48
N ALA A 159 -0.23 9.12 -17.56
CA ALA A 159 -1.24 8.57 -18.46
C ALA A 159 -2.66 8.89 -17.98
N GLU A 160 -2.93 8.80 -16.66
CA GLU A 160 -4.27 8.94 -16.09
C GLU A 160 -4.65 10.42 -15.84
N ALA A 161 -3.67 11.27 -15.54
CA ALA A 161 -3.87 12.69 -15.29
C ALA A 161 -3.77 13.56 -16.55
N ASN A 162 -3.75 12.98 -17.77
CA ASN A 162 -3.51 13.71 -19.02
C ASN A 162 -4.50 14.88 -19.23
N GLU A 163 -5.77 14.71 -18.91
CA GLU A 163 -6.78 15.79 -19.01
C GLU A 163 -6.50 16.98 -18.08
N SER A 164 -5.75 16.75 -17.01
CA SER A 164 -5.40 17.78 -16.02
C SER A 164 -4.00 18.38 -16.25
N ILE A 165 -3.22 17.84 -17.19
CA ILE A 165 -1.84 18.23 -17.47
C ILE A 165 -1.70 18.62 -18.94
N ASP A 166 -1.80 19.91 -19.26
CA ASP A 166 -1.74 20.46 -20.64
C ASP A 166 -0.50 19.99 -21.44
N ALA A 167 0.58 19.61 -20.78
CA ALA A 167 1.80 19.12 -21.42
C ALA A 167 1.71 17.69 -21.94
N ILE A 168 0.67 16.93 -21.54
CA ILE A 168 0.46 15.53 -21.94
C ILE A 168 -0.65 15.49 -22.97
N SER A 169 -0.31 15.20 -24.22
CA SER A 169 -1.30 15.02 -25.28
C SER A 169 -1.98 13.65 -25.18
N ASP A 170 -3.23 13.54 -25.66
CA ASP A 170 -3.99 12.29 -25.71
C ASP A 170 -3.21 11.14 -26.38
N GLY A 171 -2.39 11.48 -27.39
CA GLY A 171 -1.52 10.51 -28.06
C GLY A 171 -0.45 9.89 -27.16
N MET A 172 -0.14 10.48 -25.99
CA MET A 172 0.85 9.98 -25.03
C MET A 172 0.24 9.05 -23.98
N VAL A 173 -1.08 9.01 -23.83
CA VAL A 173 -1.76 8.20 -22.80
C VAL A 173 -1.39 6.72 -22.90
N TRP A 174 -1.60 6.11 -24.06
CA TRP A 174 -1.28 4.70 -24.27
C TRP A 174 0.22 4.38 -24.22
N PRO A 175 1.12 5.16 -24.85
CA PRO A 175 2.56 4.97 -24.65
C PRO A 175 3.00 5.01 -23.17
N LEU A 176 2.52 5.96 -22.38
CA LEU A 176 2.83 6.07 -20.95
C LEU A 176 2.26 4.88 -20.16
N PHE A 177 1.01 4.49 -20.45
CA PHE A 177 0.42 3.29 -19.86
C PHE A 177 1.27 2.03 -20.15
N ILE A 178 1.72 1.85 -21.39
CA ILE A 178 2.58 0.71 -21.77
C ILE A 178 3.90 0.75 -20.99
N VAL A 179 4.53 1.92 -20.82
CA VAL A 179 5.76 2.06 -20.03
C VAL A 179 5.51 1.61 -18.58
N GLY A 180 4.41 2.06 -17.98
CA GLY A 180 4.00 1.64 -16.62
C GLY A 180 3.79 0.12 -16.53
N MET A 181 3.11 -0.47 -17.50
CA MET A 181 2.88 -1.92 -17.59
C MET A 181 4.18 -2.72 -17.73
N LEU A 182 5.12 -2.27 -18.56
CA LEU A 182 6.42 -2.93 -18.72
C LEU A 182 7.23 -2.88 -17.42
N ALA A 183 7.18 -1.77 -16.69
CA ALA A 183 7.85 -1.66 -15.39
C ALA A 183 7.21 -2.60 -14.35
N TRP A 184 5.88 -2.73 -14.32
CA TRP A 184 5.19 -3.70 -13.47
C TRP A 184 5.52 -5.15 -13.83
N ILE A 185 5.49 -5.51 -15.12
CA ILE A 185 5.87 -6.84 -15.60
C ILE A 185 7.33 -7.16 -15.23
N TYR A 186 8.22 -6.18 -15.27
CA TYR A 186 9.60 -6.35 -14.82
C TYR A 186 9.69 -6.67 -13.31
N ILE A 187 8.91 -5.98 -12.46
CA ILE A 187 8.82 -6.30 -11.02
C ILE A 187 8.31 -7.74 -10.83
N ILE A 188 7.26 -8.14 -11.56
CA ILE A 188 6.75 -9.52 -11.53
C ILE A 188 7.83 -10.52 -11.91
N TYR A 189 8.59 -10.25 -12.98
CA TYR A 189 9.69 -11.10 -13.42
C TYR A 189 10.74 -11.29 -12.32
N GLU A 190 11.21 -10.21 -11.70
CA GLU A 190 12.21 -10.29 -10.60
C GLU A 190 11.71 -11.14 -9.42
N ILE A 191 10.44 -11.06 -9.10
CA ILE A 191 9.84 -11.77 -7.96
C ILE A 191 9.57 -13.25 -8.29
N TRP A 192 9.14 -13.58 -9.52
CA TRP A 192 8.73 -14.94 -9.88
C TRP A 192 9.81 -15.76 -10.60
N ALA A 193 10.75 -15.12 -11.27
CA ALA A 193 11.75 -15.79 -12.13
C ALA A 193 13.15 -15.17 -12.05
N GLY A 194 13.30 -14.02 -11.37
CA GLY A 194 14.59 -13.34 -11.21
C GLY A 194 15.27 -13.66 -9.89
N GLU A 195 16.23 -12.80 -9.51
CA GLU A 195 17.09 -12.95 -8.33
C GLU A 195 16.29 -13.11 -7.02
N ALA A 196 15.17 -12.42 -6.86
CA ALA A 196 14.36 -12.53 -5.65
C ALA A 196 13.83 -13.96 -5.44
N LYS A 197 13.38 -14.61 -6.52
CA LYS A 197 12.90 -16.00 -6.50
C LYS A 197 14.01 -16.98 -6.16
N GLU A 198 15.18 -16.81 -6.74
CA GLU A 198 16.33 -17.68 -6.49
C GLU A 198 16.77 -17.56 -5.03
N SER A 199 16.89 -16.32 -4.54
CA SER A 199 17.37 -16.03 -3.19
C SER A 199 16.45 -16.54 -2.07
N VAL A 200 15.13 -16.63 -2.28
CA VAL A 200 14.20 -17.13 -1.26
C VAL A 200 14.16 -18.65 -1.14
N SER A 201 14.78 -19.38 -2.10
CA SER A 201 14.72 -20.85 -2.13
C SER A 201 15.33 -21.51 -0.87
N ASP A 202 16.29 -20.87 -0.25
CA ASP A 202 16.98 -21.35 0.94
C ASP A 202 16.35 -20.89 2.27
N ALA A 203 15.26 -20.13 2.19
CA ALA A 203 14.52 -19.67 3.36
C ALA A 203 13.69 -20.79 4.02
N SER A 204 13.26 -20.55 5.27
CA SER A 204 12.30 -21.44 5.93
C SER A 204 10.99 -21.57 5.14
N GLU A 205 10.25 -22.67 5.29
CA GLU A 205 8.99 -22.91 4.61
C GLU A 205 7.98 -21.77 4.88
N GLY A 206 7.93 -21.24 6.11
CA GLY A 206 7.07 -20.12 6.46
C GLY A 206 7.44 -18.83 5.72
N THR A 207 8.73 -18.53 5.57
CA THR A 207 9.21 -17.38 4.80
C THR A 207 8.94 -17.55 3.32
N GLN A 208 9.18 -18.74 2.76
CA GLN A 208 8.85 -19.05 1.36
C GLN A 208 7.34 -18.92 1.06
N PHE A 209 6.50 -19.40 1.98
CA PHE A 209 5.05 -19.24 1.86
C PHE A 209 4.64 -17.77 1.85
N ALA A 210 5.13 -16.97 2.81
CA ALA A 210 4.83 -15.55 2.90
C ALA A 210 5.30 -14.79 1.65
N PHE A 211 6.52 -15.06 1.19
CA PHE A 211 7.06 -14.48 -0.05
C PHE A 211 6.18 -14.78 -1.26
N LYS A 212 5.75 -16.04 -1.44
CA LYS A 212 4.85 -16.44 -2.53
C LYS A 212 3.49 -15.75 -2.41
N ALA A 213 2.94 -15.65 -1.20
CA ALA A 213 1.67 -14.97 -0.97
C ALA A 213 1.75 -13.47 -1.29
N MET A 214 2.82 -12.80 -0.88
CA MET A 214 3.10 -11.41 -1.24
C MET A 214 3.26 -11.24 -2.76
N ALA A 215 3.99 -12.15 -3.42
CA ALA A 215 4.14 -12.17 -4.87
C ALA A 215 2.80 -12.31 -5.59
N LEU A 216 1.91 -13.16 -5.08
CA LEU A 216 0.55 -13.33 -5.63
C LEU A 216 -0.30 -12.07 -5.43
N ILE A 217 -0.25 -11.45 -4.24
CA ILE A 217 -0.95 -10.19 -3.96
C ILE A 217 -0.47 -9.10 -4.92
N LEU A 218 0.85 -8.94 -5.11
CA LEU A 218 1.41 -7.97 -6.04
C LEU A 218 0.99 -8.26 -7.49
N THR A 219 0.97 -9.51 -7.91
CA THR A 219 0.66 -9.86 -9.29
C THR A 219 -0.84 -9.76 -9.59
N VAL A 220 -1.69 -10.36 -8.74
CA VAL A 220 -3.13 -10.43 -8.98
C VAL A 220 -3.85 -9.20 -8.41
N GLY A 221 -3.47 -8.79 -7.19
CA GLY A 221 -4.09 -7.65 -6.53
C GLY A 221 -3.80 -6.32 -7.26
N TRP A 222 -2.57 -6.16 -7.77
CA TRP A 222 -2.23 -4.93 -8.51
C TRP A 222 -2.76 -4.93 -9.95
N ALA A 223 -3.17 -6.07 -10.51
CA ALA A 223 -3.83 -6.10 -11.82
C ALA A 223 -5.16 -5.33 -11.84
N ILE A 224 -5.76 -5.08 -10.68
CA ILE A 224 -7.01 -4.31 -10.56
C ILE A 224 -6.81 -2.88 -11.08
N TYR A 225 -5.69 -2.23 -10.79
CA TYR A 225 -5.44 -0.84 -11.17
C TYR A 225 -5.33 -0.62 -12.70
N PRO A 226 -4.48 -1.35 -13.45
CA PRO A 226 -4.46 -1.21 -14.91
C PRO A 226 -5.76 -1.66 -15.56
N LEU A 227 -6.48 -2.64 -15.02
CA LEU A 227 -7.82 -2.99 -15.49
C LEU A 227 -8.80 -1.85 -15.26
N GLY A 228 -8.73 -1.21 -14.10
CA GLY A 228 -9.50 -0.03 -13.75
C GLY A 228 -9.25 1.11 -14.74
N PHE A 229 -7.98 1.41 -15.02
CA PHE A 229 -7.61 2.41 -16.01
C PHE A 229 -8.23 2.14 -17.40
N VAL A 230 -8.09 0.90 -17.91
CA VAL A 230 -8.64 0.53 -19.22
C VAL A 230 -10.17 0.62 -19.25
N LEU A 231 -10.84 0.19 -18.19
CA LEU A 231 -12.31 0.25 -18.08
C LEU A 231 -12.80 1.68 -17.85
N GLY A 232 -12.01 2.53 -17.21
CA GLY A 232 -12.33 3.93 -16.94
C GLY A 232 -12.20 4.86 -18.14
N GLN A 233 -11.63 4.39 -19.26
CA GLN A 233 -11.55 5.17 -20.51
C GLN A 233 -12.91 5.38 -21.23
N GLY A 234 -14.02 4.94 -20.63
CA GLY A 234 -15.38 5.05 -21.16
C GLY A 234 -16.35 5.75 -20.20
N ASP A 235 -17.49 6.21 -20.74
CA ASP A 235 -18.53 6.91 -19.99
C ASP A 235 -19.11 6.04 -18.85
N GLY A 236 -18.92 6.40 -17.60
CA GLY A 236 -19.72 5.91 -16.46
C GLY A 236 -19.06 4.94 -15.50
N GLY A 237 -17.72 4.80 -15.48
CA GLY A 237 -16.99 3.86 -14.61
C GLY A 237 -16.46 4.39 -13.28
N THR A 238 -16.52 5.69 -13.02
CA THR A 238 -15.76 6.36 -11.94
C THR A 238 -16.12 5.86 -10.53
N ASP A 239 -17.39 5.63 -10.22
CA ASP A 239 -17.83 5.19 -8.90
C ASP A 239 -17.36 3.76 -8.58
N ASN A 240 -17.58 2.84 -9.54
CA ASN A 240 -17.15 1.45 -9.40
C ASN A 240 -15.62 1.34 -9.30
N LEU A 241 -14.88 2.18 -10.03
CA LEU A 241 -13.43 2.24 -9.97
C LEU A 241 -12.94 2.68 -8.59
N ASN A 242 -13.53 3.73 -8.01
CA ASN A 242 -13.18 4.16 -6.66
C ASN A 242 -13.41 3.07 -5.61
N ILE A 243 -14.52 2.32 -5.70
CA ILE A 243 -14.80 1.20 -4.80
C ILE A 243 -13.75 0.09 -5.00
N LEU A 244 -13.46 -0.28 -6.24
CA LEU A 244 -12.47 -1.31 -6.56
C LEU A 244 -11.07 -0.93 -6.05
N ASP A 245 -10.63 0.31 -6.29
CA ASP A 245 -9.34 0.82 -5.83
C ASP A 245 -9.27 0.83 -4.30
N ASN A 246 -10.34 1.24 -3.61
CA ASN A 246 -10.36 1.26 -2.15
C ASN A 246 -10.28 -0.15 -1.56
N ILE A 247 -10.98 -1.14 -2.15
CA ILE A 247 -10.90 -2.55 -1.74
C ILE A 247 -9.53 -3.12 -2.09
N ALA A 248 -9.03 -2.84 -3.30
CA ALA A 248 -7.71 -3.30 -3.74
C ALA A 248 -6.62 -2.79 -2.80
N ASP A 249 -6.64 -1.51 -2.43
CA ASP A 249 -5.68 -0.92 -1.51
C ASP A 249 -5.71 -1.60 -0.13
N VAL A 250 -6.89 -1.85 0.43
CA VAL A 250 -7.03 -2.58 1.70
C VAL A 250 -6.40 -3.96 1.60
N VAL A 251 -6.73 -4.73 0.57
CA VAL A 251 -6.18 -6.07 0.37
C VAL A 251 -4.69 -6.01 0.12
N ASN A 252 -4.26 -5.18 -0.82
CA ASN A 252 -2.86 -5.11 -1.25
C ASN A 252 -1.92 -4.57 -0.17
N LYS A 253 -2.37 -3.71 0.73
CA LYS A 253 -1.54 -3.16 1.80
C LYS A 253 -1.66 -3.97 3.10
N THR A 254 -2.89 -4.25 3.56
CA THR A 254 -3.13 -4.98 4.82
C THR A 254 -2.73 -6.45 4.69
N ALA A 255 -3.22 -7.19 3.68
CA ALA A 255 -2.89 -8.60 3.54
C ALA A 255 -1.40 -8.79 3.20
N PHE A 256 -0.80 -7.90 2.43
CA PHE A 256 0.64 -7.91 2.17
C PHE A 256 1.45 -7.75 3.47
N GLY A 257 1.15 -6.76 4.30
CA GLY A 257 1.78 -6.58 5.60
C GLY A 257 1.56 -7.75 6.56
N MET A 258 0.38 -8.41 6.51
CA MET A 258 0.11 -9.62 7.27
C MET A 258 1.01 -10.80 6.85
N MET A 259 1.41 -10.89 5.57
CA MET A 259 2.37 -11.90 5.12
C MET A 259 3.77 -11.61 5.63
N VAL A 260 4.18 -10.34 5.70
CA VAL A 260 5.44 -9.92 6.35
C VAL A 260 5.42 -10.31 7.82
N TRP A 261 4.36 -9.98 8.54
CA TRP A 261 4.18 -10.36 9.94
C TRP A 261 4.21 -11.89 10.15
N TYR A 262 3.57 -12.64 9.26
CA TYR A 262 3.56 -14.11 9.31
C TYR A 262 4.99 -14.67 9.18
N ALA A 263 5.75 -14.24 8.17
CA ALA A 263 7.14 -14.66 8.00
C ALA A 263 7.98 -14.33 9.24
N ALA A 264 7.87 -13.10 9.73
CA ALA A 264 8.60 -12.64 10.91
C ALA A 264 8.28 -13.46 12.16
N THR A 265 7.01 -13.79 12.37
CA THR A 265 6.54 -14.56 13.52
C THR A 265 6.98 -16.02 13.45
N MET A 266 6.90 -16.65 12.28
CA MET A 266 7.31 -18.05 12.10
C MET A 266 8.82 -18.22 12.29
N ASP A 267 9.61 -17.33 11.70
CA ASP A 267 11.07 -17.37 11.84
C ASP A 267 11.52 -17.07 13.29
N THR A 268 10.85 -16.12 13.97
CA THR A 268 11.12 -15.83 15.38
C THR A 268 10.84 -17.03 16.29
N LYS A 269 9.74 -17.77 16.04
CA LYS A 269 9.41 -18.98 16.82
C LYS A 269 10.37 -20.13 16.54
N ALA A 270 10.79 -20.30 15.30
CA ALA A 270 11.76 -21.34 14.93
C ALA A 270 13.09 -21.12 15.67
N ALA A 271 13.62 -19.89 15.63
CA ALA A 271 14.86 -19.56 16.36
C ALA A 271 14.77 -19.81 17.87
N ALA A 272 13.62 -19.49 18.49
CA ALA A 272 13.41 -19.74 19.94
C ALA A 272 13.25 -21.21 20.31
N SER A 273 13.00 -22.09 19.35
CA SER A 273 12.90 -23.55 19.58
C SER A 273 14.25 -24.29 19.47
N GLU A 274 15.28 -23.60 18.95
CA GLU A 274 16.64 -24.13 18.79
C GLU A 274 17.57 -23.76 19.98
N GLU A 275 17.14 -22.82 20.84
CA GLU A 275 17.81 -22.42 22.08
C GLU A 275 17.33 -23.25 23.28
#